data_10e9e428a81078bdc4031a292a9addf8
#
_entry.id   10e9e428a81078bdc4031a292a9addf8
#
_cell.length_a   1.000
_cell.length_b   1.000
_cell.length_c   1.000
_cell.angle_alpha   90.00
_cell.angle_beta   90.00
_cell.angle_gamma   90.00
#
_symmetry.space_group_name_H-M   'P 1'
#
loop_
_entity.id
_entity.type
_entity.pdbx_description
1 polymer ?
#
loop_
_entity_poly.entity_id
_entity_poly.type
_entity_poly.pdbx_seq_one_letter_code
_entity_poly.pdbx_strand_id
1 'polypeptide(L)'
;MTITEVSEKYKIPLALLQRYATEKTEAKGVDKKQRQADLYRFTENDIEQLSMRMTLQDIGFAEEEIEAYLRLRKDNENSAAACLIMLNKLRSRTLDMIHGKEKALERIDYLRYELQTQTKG
;
A
#
# COMPACT_ATOMS: atom_id res chain seq x y z
N MET A 1 12.91 -1.11 -18.61
CA MET A 1 12.24 0.20 -18.71
C MET A 1 12.90 1.23 -17.82
N THR A 2 12.92 2.46 -18.25
CA THR A 2 13.45 3.54 -17.44
C THR A 2 12.44 3.96 -16.37
N ILE A 3 12.92 4.72 -15.38
CA ILE A 3 12.08 5.19 -14.29
C ILE A 3 10.91 6.06 -14.83
N THR A 4 11.19 6.90 -15.82
CA THR A 4 10.17 7.76 -16.42
C THR A 4 9.11 6.94 -17.17
N GLU A 5 9.56 5.94 -17.93
CA GLU A 5 8.65 5.07 -18.68
C GLU A 5 7.71 4.31 -17.75
N VAL A 6 8.24 3.77 -16.65
CA VAL A 6 7.43 3.03 -15.68
C VAL A 6 6.41 3.94 -15.01
N SER A 7 6.85 5.13 -14.61
CA SER A 7 5.95 6.08 -13.95
C SER A 7 4.79 6.47 -14.85
N GLU A 8 5.05 6.72 -16.12
CA GLU A 8 4.01 7.10 -17.08
C GLU A 8 3.08 5.94 -17.43
N LYS A 9 3.65 4.78 -17.70
CA LYS A 9 2.88 3.62 -18.15
C LYS A 9 2.01 3.02 -17.06
N TYR A 10 2.56 2.87 -15.86
CA TYR A 10 1.88 2.18 -14.76
C TYR A 10 1.31 3.09 -13.70
N LYS A 11 1.46 4.40 -13.87
CA LYS A 11 0.94 5.40 -12.92
C LYS A 11 1.51 5.21 -11.52
N ILE A 12 2.77 4.82 -11.44
CA ILE A 12 3.47 4.64 -10.16
C ILE A 12 4.16 5.94 -9.81
N PRO A 13 4.02 6.46 -8.56
CA PRO A 13 4.68 7.70 -8.17
C PRO A 13 6.20 7.62 -8.35
N LEU A 14 6.77 8.67 -8.90
CA LEU A 14 8.20 8.73 -9.17
C LEU A 14 9.03 8.53 -7.91
N ALA A 15 8.59 9.11 -6.80
CA ALA A 15 9.28 8.98 -5.51
C ALA A 15 9.41 7.51 -5.08
N LEU A 16 8.35 6.73 -5.27
CA LEU A 16 8.36 5.31 -4.93
C LEU A 16 9.33 4.54 -5.81
N LEU A 17 9.36 4.87 -7.10
CA LEU A 17 10.29 4.24 -8.05
C LEU A 17 11.74 4.58 -7.71
N GLN A 18 12.01 5.82 -7.35
CA GLN A 18 13.35 6.24 -6.95
C GLN A 18 13.82 5.51 -5.70
N ARG A 19 12.94 5.38 -4.72
CA ARG A 19 13.24 4.64 -3.49
C ARG A 19 13.55 3.18 -3.79
N TYR A 20 12.73 2.54 -4.61
CA TYR A 20 12.92 1.14 -5.01
C TYR A 20 14.26 0.96 -5.73
N ALA A 21 14.56 1.83 -6.69
CA ALA A 21 15.80 1.75 -7.44
C ALA A 21 17.02 1.94 -6.53
N THR A 22 16.93 2.86 -5.58
CA THR A 22 17.99 3.11 -4.60
C THR A 22 18.24 1.87 -3.74
N GLU A 23 17.19 1.26 -3.23
CA GLU A 23 17.31 0.04 -2.43
C GLU A 23 17.95 -1.10 -3.22
N LYS A 24 17.58 -1.26 -4.47
CA LYS A 24 18.12 -2.32 -5.33
C LYS A 24 19.59 -2.09 -5.65
N THR A 25 19.99 -0.85 -5.90
CA THR A 25 21.39 -0.55 -6.20
C THR A 25 22.27 -0.67 -4.95
N GLU A 26 21.78 -0.29 -3.80
CA GLU A 26 22.48 -0.46 -2.54
C GLU A 26 22.68 -1.93 -2.20
N ALA A 27 21.66 -2.75 -2.40
CA ALA A 27 21.72 -4.19 -2.14
C ALA A 27 22.78 -4.88 -2.98
N LYS A 28 23.10 -4.33 -4.16
CA LYS A 28 24.12 -4.86 -5.04
C LYS A 28 25.51 -4.31 -4.74
N GLY A 29 25.65 -3.49 -3.69
CA GLY A 29 26.93 -2.92 -3.32
C GLY A 29 27.42 -1.81 -4.24
N VAL A 30 26.52 -1.20 -4.96
CA VAL A 30 26.85 -0.10 -5.86
C VAL A 30 27.11 1.17 -5.04
N ASP A 31 28.13 1.93 -5.43
CA ASP A 31 28.53 3.13 -4.74
C ASP A 31 27.40 4.15 -4.67
N LYS A 32 27.30 4.81 -3.52
CA LYS A 32 26.20 5.74 -3.22
C LYS A 32 26.15 6.99 -4.08
N LYS A 33 27.07 7.11 -5.01
CA LYS A 33 27.09 8.28 -5.87
C LYS A 33 26.04 8.24 -6.95
N GLN A 34 25.18 8.06 -6.75
CA GLN A 34 24.20 7.93 -7.09
C GLN A 34 23.23 8.26 -7.88
N ARG A 35 23.19 8.84 -8.66
CA ARG A 35 22.57 8.90 -9.96
C ARG A 35 22.23 7.53 -10.53
N GLN A 36 22.71 6.49 -9.86
CA GLN A 36 22.42 5.11 -10.24
C GLN A 36 20.93 4.79 -10.19
N ALA A 37 20.21 5.43 -9.28
CA ALA A 37 18.77 5.22 -9.19
C ALA A 37 18.05 5.65 -10.47
N ASP A 38 18.47 6.77 -11.06
CA ASP A 38 17.87 7.27 -12.28
C ASP A 38 18.22 6.44 -13.50
N LEU A 39 19.32 5.68 -13.42
CA LEU A 39 19.77 4.81 -14.50
C LEU A 39 19.24 3.37 -14.34
N TYR A 40 18.58 3.08 -13.27
CA TYR A 40 18.08 1.74 -13.01
C TYR A 40 17.07 1.31 -14.06
N ARG A 41 17.22 0.10 -14.57
CA ARG A 41 16.29 -0.47 -15.55
C ARG A 41 15.32 -1.39 -14.83
N PHE A 42 14.04 -1.08 -14.92
CA PHE A 42 13.01 -1.87 -14.27
C PHE A 42 12.64 -3.08 -15.11
N THR A 43 12.59 -4.24 -14.46
CA THR A 43 12.15 -5.49 -15.08
C THR A 43 10.67 -5.69 -14.78
N GLU A 44 10.06 -6.67 -15.46
CA GLU A 44 8.66 -7.04 -15.16
C GLU A 44 8.50 -7.49 -13.72
N ASN A 45 9.49 -8.19 -13.19
CA ASN A 45 9.48 -8.61 -11.79
C ASN A 45 9.47 -7.41 -10.84
N ASP A 46 10.27 -6.38 -11.15
CA ASP A 46 10.28 -5.16 -10.36
C ASP A 46 8.89 -4.49 -10.34
N ILE A 47 8.23 -4.46 -11.49
CA ILE A 47 6.91 -3.87 -11.63
C ILE A 47 5.89 -4.66 -10.81
N GLU A 48 5.96 -5.99 -10.85
CA GLU A 48 5.09 -6.85 -10.03
C GLU A 48 5.28 -6.58 -8.54
N GLN A 49 6.53 -6.47 -8.08
CA GLN A 49 6.83 -6.19 -6.68
C GLN A 49 6.29 -4.84 -6.25
N LEU A 50 6.49 -3.82 -7.09
CA LEU A 50 5.97 -2.48 -6.81
C LEU A 50 4.44 -2.44 -6.81
N SER A 51 3.82 -3.10 -7.77
CA SER A 51 2.36 -3.15 -7.86
C SER A 51 1.76 -3.84 -6.64
N MET A 52 2.37 -4.93 -6.20
CA MET A 52 1.93 -5.63 -4.99
C MET A 52 2.07 -4.74 -3.75
N ARG A 53 3.22 -4.05 -3.62
CA ARG A 53 3.44 -3.14 -2.50
C ARG A 53 2.38 -2.04 -2.47
N MET A 54 2.06 -1.47 -3.61
CA MET A 54 1.02 -0.45 -3.70
C MET A 54 -0.35 -0.98 -3.30
N THR A 55 -0.69 -2.18 -3.76
CA THR A 55 -1.95 -2.83 -3.40
C THR A 55 -2.04 -3.03 -1.89
N LEU A 56 -0.97 -3.53 -1.27
CA LEU A 56 -0.95 -3.78 0.17
C LEU A 56 -1.10 -2.48 0.96
N GLN A 57 -0.49 -1.41 0.48
CA GLN A 57 -0.64 -0.10 1.09
C GLN A 57 -2.09 0.41 0.96
N ASP A 58 -2.66 0.28 -0.23
CA ASP A 58 -4.01 0.74 -0.51
C ASP A 58 -5.07 0.05 0.33
N ILE A 59 -4.89 -1.25 0.61
CA ILE A 59 -5.86 -1.99 1.42
C ILE A 59 -5.69 -1.75 2.91
N GLY A 60 -4.64 -1.02 3.33
CA GLY A 60 -4.52 -0.56 4.70
C GLY A 60 -3.46 -1.24 5.56
N PHE A 61 -2.55 -2.01 4.97
CA PHE A 61 -1.42 -2.54 5.73
C PHE A 61 -0.44 -1.41 6.09
N ALA A 62 0.10 -1.47 7.29
CA ALA A 62 1.20 -0.61 7.71
C ALA A 62 2.50 -1.08 7.04
N GLU A 63 3.50 -0.21 7.03
CA GLU A 63 4.78 -0.50 6.38
C GLU A 63 5.40 -1.82 6.86
N GLU A 64 5.41 -2.07 8.16
CA GLU A 64 5.96 -3.31 8.73
C GLU A 64 5.16 -4.55 8.29
N GLU A 65 3.86 -4.39 8.16
CA GLU A 65 2.99 -5.47 7.68
C GLU A 65 3.25 -5.79 6.21
N ILE A 66 3.47 -4.75 5.42
CA ILE A 66 3.80 -4.91 3.99
C ILE A 66 5.10 -5.69 3.85
N GLU A 67 6.12 -5.31 4.62
CA GLU A 67 7.41 -6.01 4.58
C GLU A 67 7.27 -7.47 5.00
N ALA A 68 6.49 -7.73 6.05
CA ALA A 68 6.25 -9.09 6.52
C ALA A 68 5.51 -9.92 5.48
N TYR A 69 4.48 -9.35 4.86
CA TYR A 69 3.69 -10.03 3.83
C TYR A 69 4.55 -10.38 2.61
N LEU A 70 5.34 -9.41 2.13
CA LEU A 70 6.20 -9.63 0.98
C LEU A 70 7.28 -10.68 1.27
N ARG A 71 7.78 -10.70 2.49
CA ARG A 71 8.76 -11.70 2.91
C ARG A 71 8.16 -13.10 2.92
N LEU A 72 6.93 -13.23 3.44
CA LEU A 72 6.21 -14.50 3.44
C LEU A 72 5.95 -15.01 2.02
N ARG A 73 5.65 -14.11 1.10
CA ARG A 73 5.39 -14.49 -0.30
C ARG A 73 6.62 -15.11 -0.97
N LYS A 74 7.80 -14.77 -0.52
CA LYS A 74 9.04 -15.32 -1.09
C LYS A 74 9.33 -16.73 -0.60
N ASP A 75 8.80 -17.11 0.57
CA ASP A 75 8.95 -18.46 1.07
C ASP A 75 8.02 -19.39 0.29
N ASN A 76 8.57 -20.53 -0.15
CA ASN A 76 7.83 -21.41 -1.04
C ASN A 76 6.87 -22.36 -0.35
N GLU A 77 7.06 -22.63 0.94
CA GLU A 77 6.22 -23.59 1.66
C GLU A 77 5.27 -22.86 2.62
N ASN A 78 3.99 -23.15 2.51
CA ASN A 78 2.96 -22.63 3.41
C ASN A 78 2.80 -21.09 3.39
N SER A 79 3.40 -20.41 2.41
CA SER A 79 3.32 -18.96 2.35
C SER A 79 1.89 -18.47 2.13
N ALA A 80 1.10 -19.22 1.35
CA ALA A 80 -0.28 -18.83 1.07
C ALA A 80 -1.11 -18.83 2.36
N ALA A 81 -0.92 -19.82 3.22
CA ALA A 81 -1.64 -19.91 4.49
C ALA A 81 -1.28 -18.75 5.42
N ALA A 82 0.01 -18.43 5.52
CA ALA A 82 0.48 -17.34 6.37
C ALA A 82 -0.01 -15.99 5.85
N CYS A 83 0.04 -15.78 4.54
CA CYS A 83 -0.48 -14.56 3.93
C CYS A 83 -1.99 -14.42 4.14
N LEU A 84 -2.72 -15.52 4.03
CA LEU A 84 -4.15 -15.51 4.25
C LEU A 84 -4.50 -15.13 5.69
N ILE A 85 -3.73 -15.59 6.67
CA ILE A 85 -3.93 -15.20 8.07
C ILE A 85 -3.79 -13.68 8.21
N MET A 86 -2.78 -13.09 7.60
CA MET A 86 -2.59 -11.63 7.63
C MET A 86 -3.76 -10.89 7.00
N LEU A 87 -4.21 -11.36 5.84
CA LEU A 87 -5.34 -10.75 5.14
C LEU A 87 -6.64 -10.88 5.93
N ASN A 88 -6.86 -12.02 6.57
CA ASN A 88 -8.05 -12.21 7.39
C ASN A 88 -8.09 -11.27 8.60
N LYS A 89 -6.94 -11.04 9.22
CA LYS A 89 -6.83 -10.09 10.32
C LYS A 89 -7.12 -8.67 9.84
N LEU A 90 -6.59 -8.30 8.69
CA LEU A 90 -6.84 -6.99 8.10
C LEU A 90 -8.32 -6.82 7.75
N ARG A 91 -8.92 -7.86 7.18
CA ARG A 91 -10.35 -7.85 6.85
C ARG A 91 -11.20 -7.60 8.08
N SER A 92 -10.87 -8.27 9.18
CA SER A 92 -11.59 -8.09 10.45
C SER A 92 -11.47 -6.66 10.96
N ARG A 93 -10.26 -6.10 10.96
CA ARG A 93 -10.03 -4.69 11.35
C ARG A 93 -10.81 -3.73 10.46
N THR A 94 -10.83 -4.01 9.17
CA THR A 94 -11.53 -3.17 8.20
C THR A 94 -13.05 -3.18 8.46
N LEU A 95 -13.61 -4.35 8.75
CA LEU A 95 -15.01 -4.47 9.11
C LEU A 95 -15.35 -3.67 10.37
N ASP A 96 -14.48 -3.71 11.37
CA ASP A 96 -14.67 -2.92 12.59
C ASP A 96 -14.66 -1.43 12.29
N MET A 97 -13.79 -0.99 11.39
CA MET A 97 -13.74 0.41 10.95
C MET A 97 -15.03 0.82 10.23
N ILE A 98 -15.54 -0.05 9.37
CA ILE A 98 -16.80 0.21 8.66
C ILE A 98 -17.95 0.36 9.66
N HIS A 99 -18.04 -0.56 10.62
CA HIS A 99 -19.09 -0.49 11.65
C HIS A 99 -18.97 0.79 12.48
N GLY A 100 -17.73 1.19 12.81
CA GLY A 100 -17.50 2.45 13.51
C GLY A 100 -17.95 3.66 12.71
N LYS A 101 -17.70 3.65 11.40
CA LYS A 101 -18.12 4.72 10.51
C LYS A 101 -19.65 4.76 10.34
N GLU A 102 -20.29 3.60 10.29
CA GLU A 102 -21.75 3.53 10.25
C GLU A 102 -22.38 4.15 11.48
N LYS A 103 -21.82 3.86 12.66
CA LYS A 103 -22.31 4.47 13.90
C LYS A 103 -22.09 5.99 13.91
N ALA A 104 -20.95 6.44 13.40
CA ALA A 104 -20.67 7.86 13.29
C ALA A 104 -21.68 8.54 12.38
N LEU A 105 -22.01 7.89 11.25
CA LEU A 105 -22.98 8.42 10.30
C LEU A 105 -24.36 8.55 10.95
N GLU A 106 -24.78 7.56 11.71
CA GLU A 106 -26.06 7.61 12.44
C GLU A 106 -26.11 8.81 13.39
N ARG A 107 -25.04 9.06 14.11
CA ARG A 107 -24.94 10.20 15.02
C ARG A 107 -24.97 11.54 14.30
N ILE A 108 -24.27 11.61 13.17
CA ILE A 108 -24.28 12.81 12.33
C ILE A 108 -25.69 13.08 11.84
N ASP A 109 -26.38 12.07 11.36
CA ASP A 109 -27.73 12.19 10.85
C ASP A 109 -28.70 12.63 11.95
N TYR A 110 -28.54 12.11 13.15
CA TYR A 110 -29.35 12.53 14.30
C TYR A 110 -29.16 14.01 14.62
N LEU A 111 -27.90 14.45 14.66
CA LEU A 111 -27.59 15.86 14.94
C LEU A 111 -28.15 16.77 13.85
N ARG A 112 -28.03 16.35 12.60
CA ARG A 112 -28.61 17.08 11.47
C ARG A 112 -30.13 17.22 11.62
N TYR A 113 -30.76 16.14 11.98
CA TYR A 113 -32.23 16.13 12.19
C TYR A 113 -32.64 17.11 13.29
N GLU A 114 -31.93 17.10 14.42
CA GLU A 114 -32.22 18.03 15.51
C GLU A 114 -32.11 19.49 15.06
N LEU A 115 -31.05 19.81 14.33
CA LEU A 115 -30.84 21.19 13.84
C LEU A 115 -31.89 21.58 12.80
N GLN A 116 -32.27 20.66 11.95
CA GLN A 116 -33.31 20.92 10.95
C GLN A 116 -34.67 21.21 11.61
N THR A 117 -35.00 20.49 12.68
CA THR A 117 -36.26 20.73 13.39
C THR A 117 -36.25 22.06 14.14
N GLN A 118 -35.08 22.46 14.66
CA GLN A 118 -34.94 23.75 15.33
C GLN A 118 -35.11 24.93 14.36
N THR A 119 -34.58 24.78 13.14
CA THR A 119 -34.68 25.86 12.15
C THR A 119 -36.07 26.04 11.60
N LYS A 120 -36.96 25.06 11.73
CA LYS A 120 -38.33 25.13 11.27
C LYS A 120 -39.26 25.70 12.32
N GLY A 121 -38.82 25.80 13.54
CA GLY A 121 -39.58 26.29 14.62
C GLY A 121 -39.54 27.76 14.73
#